data_38f86c0cb34fe4743aeb1abad394ff74
#
_entry.id   38f86c0cb34fe4743aeb1abad394ff74
#
_cell.length_a   1.000
_cell.length_b   1.000
_cell.length_c   1.000
_cell.angle_alpha   90.00
_cell.angle_beta   90.00
_cell.angle_gamma   90.00
#
_symmetry.space_group_name_H-M   'P 1'
#
loop_
_entity.id
_entity.type
_entity.pdbx_description
1 polymer ?
#
loop_
_entity_poly.entity_id
_entity_poly.type
_entity_poly.pdbx_seq_one_letter_code
_entity_poly.pdbx_strand_id
1 'polypeptide(L)'
;MVGIKQGSIIKINLDPKQGHEQKGYRPYICLSHSIVTKYSNLAIFAPISNTKRKYPFYVPLEDTETTGKVLLDQLVTIDFNARDYRYIENVSDKLLSSLLARVKVLFEKG
;
A
#
# COMPACT_ATOMS: atom_id res chain seq x y z
N MET A 1 3.17 -20.89 1.47
CA MET A 1 2.28 -19.83 1.90
C MET A 1 2.67 -18.52 1.29
N VAL A 2 1.68 -17.83 0.78
CA VAL A 2 1.95 -16.55 0.16
C VAL A 2 1.82 -15.47 1.23
N GLY A 3 2.90 -14.84 1.55
CA GLY A 3 2.87 -13.70 2.45
C GLY A 3 2.75 -12.42 1.66
N ILE A 4 2.50 -11.35 2.38
CA ILE A 4 2.54 -10.02 1.79
C ILE A 4 4.00 -9.67 1.54
N LYS A 5 4.28 -9.16 0.35
CA LYS A 5 5.63 -8.75 0.00
C LYS A 5 5.59 -7.37 -0.64
N GLN A 6 6.75 -6.80 -0.84
CA GLN A 6 6.86 -5.50 -1.48
C GLN A 6 6.16 -5.54 -2.83
N GLY A 7 5.24 -4.60 -3.05
CA GLY A 7 4.44 -4.56 -4.27
C GLY A 7 3.08 -5.24 -4.16
N SER A 8 2.78 -5.90 -3.05
CA SER A 8 1.48 -6.54 -2.87
C SER A 8 0.39 -5.52 -2.58
N ILE A 9 -0.75 -5.66 -3.26
CA ILE A 9 -1.94 -4.88 -2.96
C ILE A 9 -2.88 -5.76 -2.13
N ILE A 10 -3.34 -5.22 -1.02
CA ILE A 10 -4.30 -5.90 -0.15
C ILE A 10 -5.47 -4.97 0.13
N LYS A 11 -6.60 -5.55 0.52
CA LYS A 11 -7.70 -4.79 1.10
C LYS A 11 -7.74 -5.09 2.59
N ILE A 12 -7.79 -4.05 3.38
CA ILE A 12 -7.76 -4.18 4.83
C ILE A 12 -8.59 -3.07 5.46
N ASN A 13 -9.19 -3.37 6.59
CA ASN A 13 -9.97 -2.40 7.33
C ASN A 13 -9.15 -1.90 8.51
N LEU A 14 -8.81 -0.63 8.50
CA LEU A 14 -8.02 -0.01 9.57
C LEU A 14 -8.88 0.69 10.61
N ASP A 15 -10.20 0.69 10.43
CA ASP A 15 -11.08 1.31 11.43
C ASP A 15 -10.95 0.60 12.74
N PRO A 16 -10.87 1.33 13.85
CA PRO A 16 -10.83 0.69 15.16
C PRO A 16 -12.15 0.05 15.53
N LYS A 17 -13.24 0.47 14.90
CA LYS A 17 -14.54 -0.14 15.15
C LYS A 17 -14.64 -1.38 14.33
N GLN A 18 -15.08 -2.42 14.97
CA GLN A 18 -15.11 -3.66 14.29
C GLN A 18 -16.32 -3.85 13.51
N GLY A 19 -17.26 -3.32 13.45
CA GLY A 19 -18.45 -3.59 12.70
C GLY A 19 -18.25 -4.58 11.59
N HIS A 20 -19.32 -5.04 11.06
CA HIS A 20 -19.31 -5.97 9.95
C HIS A 20 -19.35 -5.26 8.63
N GLU A 21 -18.97 -4.00 8.62
CA GLU A 21 -19.19 -3.18 7.45
C GLU A 21 -18.08 -3.35 6.44
N GLN A 22 -18.48 -3.62 5.22
CA GLN A 22 -17.54 -3.78 4.13
C GLN A 22 -16.88 -2.47 3.74
N LYS A 23 -17.53 -1.37 3.96
CA LYS A 23 -17.02 -0.08 3.51
C LYS A 23 -15.75 0.35 4.21
N GLY A 24 -15.40 -0.30 5.32
CA GLY A 24 -14.13 -0.02 5.97
C GLY A 24 -12.92 -0.63 5.29
N TYR A 25 -13.14 -1.57 4.36
CA TYR A 25 -12.05 -2.22 3.65
C TYR A 25 -11.59 -1.35 2.50
N ARG A 26 -10.30 -1.06 2.48
CA ARG A 26 -9.71 -0.20 1.47
C ARG A 26 -8.44 -0.83 0.93
N PRO A 27 -8.09 -0.52 -0.33
CA PRO A 27 -6.85 -1.06 -0.90
C PRO A 27 -5.63 -0.28 -0.43
N TYR A 28 -4.59 -1.03 -0.15
CA TYR A 28 -3.28 -0.52 0.23
C TYR A 28 -2.22 -1.31 -0.50
N ILE A 29 -1.10 -0.69 -0.81
CA ILE A 29 0.02 -1.38 -1.42
C ILE A 29 1.20 -1.39 -0.45
N CYS A 30 1.82 -2.55 -0.29
CA CYS A 30 2.99 -2.71 0.55
C CYS A 30 4.21 -2.16 -0.18
N LEU A 31 4.90 -1.23 0.44
CA LEU A 31 6.08 -0.62 -0.16
C LEU A 31 7.36 -0.95 0.60
N SER A 32 7.26 -1.50 1.80
CA SER A 32 8.45 -1.80 2.57
C SER A 32 9.10 -3.10 2.13
N HIS A 33 10.42 -3.13 2.22
CA HIS A 33 11.21 -4.33 1.98
C HIS A 33 10.80 -5.40 3.01
N SER A 34 10.88 -6.66 2.62
CA SER A 34 10.52 -7.77 3.49
C SER A 34 11.31 -7.81 4.80
N ILE A 35 12.47 -7.17 4.83
CA ILE A 35 13.28 -7.12 6.04
C ILE A 35 12.57 -6.38 7.17
N VAL A 36 11.73 -5.40 6.83
CA VAL A 36 10.95 -4.68 7.85
C VAL A 36 10.01 -5.65 8.55
N THR A 37 9.28 -6.43 7.76
CA THR A 37 8.34 -7.39 8.33
C THR A 37 9.06 -8.49 9.10
N LYS A 38 10.22 -8.90 8.61
CA LYS A 38 10.99 -9.96 9.26
C LYS A 38 11.33 -9.60 10.70
N TYR A 39 11.69 -8.36 10.95
CA TYR A 39 12.12 -7.95 12.28
C TYR A 39 11.03 -7.30 13.12
N SER A 40 10.00 -6.75 12.51
CA SER A 40 8.97 -6.02 13.27
C SER A 40 7.60 -6.67 13.24
N ASN A 41 7.36 -7.61 12.33
CA ASN A 41 6.03 -8.15 12.03
C ASN A 41 5.07 -7.10 11.47
N LEU A 42 5.58 -5.95 11.07
CA LEU A 42 4.81 -4.86 10.50
C LEU A 42 5.24 -4.64 9.07
N ALA A 43 4.47 -3.89 8.32
CA ALA A 43 4.87 -3.44 6.99
C ALA A 43 4.38 -2.03 6.76
N ILE A 44 5.02 -1.33 5.83
CA ILE A 44 4.68 0.05 5.51
C ILE A 44 3.92 0.06 4.20
N PHE A 45 2.76 0.68 4.22
CA PHE A 45 1.84 0.69 3.09
C PHE A 45 1.51 2.12 2.68
N ALA A 46 1.02 2.26 1.45
CA ALA A 46 0.41 3.50 0.99
C ALA A 46 -1.02 3.18 0.57
N PRO A 47 -1.97 4.08 0.85
CA PRO A 47 -3.35 3.85 0.43
C PRO A 47 -3.50 4.09 -1.06
N ILE A 48 -4.53 3.46 -1.64
CA ILE A 48 -4.89 3.62 -3.04
C ILE A 48 -6.25 4.26 -3.08
N SER A 49 -6.40 5.30 -3.90
CA SER A 49 -7.64 6.06 -4.00
C SER A 49 -7.95 6.42 -5.44
N ASN A 50 -9.23 6.48 -5.76
CA ASN A 50 -9.67 6.90 -7.10
C ASN A 50 -9.80 8.42 -7.20
N THR A 51 -9.03 9.16 -6.43
CA THR A 51 -9.04 10.61 -6.48
C THR A 51 -8.67 11.12 -7.88
N LYS A 52 -9.28 12.23 -8.29
CA LYS A 52 -8.95 12.88 -9.55
C LYS A 52 -7.88 13.95 -9.37
N ARG A 53 -7.42 14.15 -8.15
CA ARG A 53 -6.41 15.17 -7.88
C ARG A 53 -5.10 14.83 -8.57
N LYS A 54 -4.50 15.82 -9.22
CA LYS A 54 -3.17 15.68 -9.82
C LYS A 54 -2.13 16.21 -8.84
N TYR A 55 -1.19 15.35 -8.50
CA TYR A 55 -0.22 15.67 -7.50
C TYR A 55 0.97 14.72 -7.69
N PRO A 56 2.20 15.22 -7.66
CA PRO A 56 3.37 14.38 -8.02
C PRO A 56 3.52 13.10 -7.22
N PHE A 57 3.01 13.07 -5.99
CA PHE A 57 3.10 11.87 -5.16
C PHE A 57 1.85 11.00 -5.19
N TYR A 58 0.90 11.31 -6.07
CA TYR A 58 -0.24 10.45 -6.35
C TYR A 58 0.02 9.78 -7.69
N VAL A 59 0.41 8.53 -7.67
CA VAL A 59 0.88 7.82 -8.85
C VAL A 59 -0.15 6.83 -9.33
N PRO A 60 -0.62 6.95 -10.59
CA PRO A 60 -1.63 6.01 -11.11
C PRO A 60 -1.10 4.59 -11.15
N LEU A 61 -1.98 3.66 -10.81
CA LEU A 61 -1.70 2.25 -11.01
C LEU A 61 -1.73 1.93 -12.49
N GLU A 62 -0.84 1.04 -12.93
CA GLU A 62 -0.76 0.60 -14.32
C GLU A 62 -0.69 -0.92 -14.36
N ASP A 63 -1.36 -1.52 -15.32
CA ASP A 63 -1.34 -2.95 -15.53
C ASP A 63 -1.80 -3.72 -14.31
N THR A 64 -2.80 -3.20 -13.63
CA THR A 64 -3.41 -3.82 -12.46
C THR A 64 -4.91 -3.88 -12.62
N GLU A 65 -5.54 -4.84 -11.91
CA GLU A 65 -6.99 -4.85 -11.83
C GLU A 65 -7.50 -3.79 -10.85
N THR A 66 -6.71 -3.47 -9.85
CA THR A 66 -7.04 -2.41 -8.92
C THR A 66 -6.90 -1.08 -9.63
N THR A 67 -7.90 -0.21 -9.47
CA THR A 67 -7.88 1.11 -10.08
C THR A 67 -7.54 2.16 -9.05
N GLY A 68 -7.01 3.28 -9.53
CA GLY A 68 -6.74 4.41 -8.67
C GLY A 68 -5.30 4.85 -8.69
N LYS A 69 -4.96 5.66 -7.72
CA LYS A 69 -3.62 6.21 -7.55
C LYS A 69 -3.08 5.81 -6.20
N VAL A 70 -1.79 5.55 -6.16
CA VAL A 70 -1.09 5.28 -4.91
C VAL A 70 -0.74 6.62 -4.28
N LEU A 71 -1.19 6.84 -3.06
CA LEU A 71 -0.98 8.11 -2.35
C LEU A 71 0.30 8.00 -1.52
N LEU A 72 1.41 8.32 -2.16
CA LEU A 72 2.73 8.03 -1.59
C LEU A 72 3.08 8.89 -0.36
N ASP A 73 2.47 10.05 -0.22
CA ASP A 73 2.74 10.90 0.94
C ASP A 73 1.89 10.54 2.15
N GLN A 74 1.09 9.47 2.05
CA GLN A 74 0.24 9.02 3.15
C GLN A 74 0.66 7.64 3.63
N LEU A 75 1.94 7.43 3.78
CA LEU A 75 2.47 6.15 4.23
C LEU A 75 1.97 5.83 5.63
N VAL A 76 1.69 4.56 5.86
CA VAL A 76 1.20 4.10 7.16
C VAL A 76 1.83 2.74 7.45
N THR A 77 2.22 2.53 8.70
CA THR A 77 2.73 1.25 9.15
C THR A 77 1.57 0.46 9.73
N ILE A 78 1.39 -0.77 9.25
CA ILE A 78 0.23 -1.58 9.61
C ILE A 78 0.70 -2.92 10.16
N ASP A 79 0.10 -3.33 11.28
CA ASP A 79 0.19 -4.70 11.77
C ASP A 79 -0.91 -5.50 11.06
N PHE A 80 -0.61 -5.93 9.83
CA PHE A 80 -1.62 -6.58 9.01
C PHE A 80 -2.00 -7.96 9.54
N ASN A 81 -1.14 -8.60 10.35
CA ASN A 81 -1.45 -9.90 10.91
C ASN A 81 -2.49 -9.81 12.04
N ALA A 82 -2.67 -8.62 12.61
CA ALA A 82 -3.66 -8.42 13.66
C ALA A 82 -5.04 -8.07 13.11
N ARG A 83 -5.19 -8.04 11.80
CA ARG A 83 -6.44 -7.62 11.15
C ARG A 83 -6.78 -8.58 10.03
N ASP A 84 -8.05 -8.62 9.68
CA ASP A 84 -8.47 -9.36 8.51
C ASP A 84 -8.06 -8.58 7.27
N TYR A 85 -7.42 -9.24 6.34
CA TYR A 85 -7.10 -8.62 5.09
C TYR A 85 -7.28 -9.62 3.95
N ARG A 86 -7.38 -9.11 2.75
CA ARG A 86 -7.46 -9.95 1.55
C ARG A 86 -6.36 -9.54 0.60
N TYR A 87 -5.56 -10.50 0.19
CA TYR A 87 -4.56 -10.27 -0.85
C TYR A 87 -5.28 -10.13 -2.20
N ILE A 88 -4.87 -9.15 -2.99
CA ILE A 88 -5.47 -8.88 -4.28
C ILE A 88 -4.51 -9.24 -5.41
N GLU A 89 -3.36 -8.61 -5.49
CA GLU A 89 -2.42 -8.79 -6.59
C GLU A 89 -1.09 -8.13 -6.26
N ASN A 90 -0.09 -8.42 -7.08
CA ASN A 90 1.18 -7.70 -7.00
C ASN A 90 1.28 -6.78 -8.20
N VAL A 91 1.85 -5.61 -8.00
CA VAL A 91 2.15 -4.72 -9.12
C VAL A 91 3.40 -5.22 -9.84
N SER A 92 3.60 -4.74 -11.07
CA SER A 92 4.79 -5.10 -11.83
C SER A 92 6.06 -4.53 -11.17
N ASP A 93 7.20 -5.14 -11.46
CA ASP A 93 8.47 -4.64 -10.96
C ASP A 93 8.75 -3.24 -11.48
N LYS A 94 8.32 -2.95 -12.69
CA LYS A 94 8.48 -1.62 -13.27
C LYS A 94 7.74 -0.57 -12.46
N LEU A 95 6.48 -0.85 -12.14
CA LEU A 95 5.70 0.08 -11.34
C LEU A 95 6.25 0.19 -9.93
N LEU A 96 6.62 -0.92 -9.32
CA LEU A 96 7.19 -0.90 -7.98
C LEU A 96 8.45 -0.03 -7.93
N SER A 97 9.34 -0.19 -8.90
CA SER A 97 10.56 0.61 -8.95
C SER A 97 10.25 2.10 -9.08
N SER A 98 9.24 2.42 -9.89
CA SER A 98 8.81 3.81 -10.06
C SER A 98 8.27 4.39 -8.75
N LEU A 99 7.45 3.59 -8.04
CA LEU A 99 6.89 4.03 -6.76
C LEU A 99 7.98 4.25 -5.72
N LEU A 100 8.93 3.33 -5.63
CA LEU A 100 10.01 3.44 -4.66
C LEU A 100 10.93 4.63 -4.95
N ALA A 101 11.20 4.90 -6.23
CA ALA A 101 11.99 6.05 -6.61
C ALA A 101 11.30 7.35 -6.18
N ARG A 102 9.97 7.39 -6.28
CA ARG A 102 9.20 8.55 -5.91
C ARG A 102 9.15 8.73 -4.39
N VAL A 103 9.01 7.62 -3.67
CA VAL A 103 9.03 7.66 -2.20
C VAL A 103 10.35 8.21 -1.69
N LYS A 104 11.44 7.86 -2.35
CA LYS A 104 12.75 8.34 -1.95
C LYS A 104 12.80 9.86 -1.95
N VAL A 105 12.14 10.50 -2.91
CA VAL A 105 12.13 11.96 -3.00
C VAL A 105 11.46 12.58 -1.79
N LEU A 106 10.45 11.91 -1.21
CA LEU A 106 9.77 12.44 -0.04
C LEU A 106 10.72 12.66 1.15
N PHE A 107 11.79 11.90 1.20
CA PHE A 107 12.70 11.91 2.35
C PHE A 107 14.07 12.48 2.02
N GLU A 108 14.20 13.08 0.86
CA GLU A 108 15.45 13.77 0.52
C GLU A 108 15.55 15.03 1.35
N LYS A 109 16.81 15.37 1.66
CA LYS A 109 17.05 16.60 2.39
C LYS A 109 16.75 17.77 1.46
N GLY A 110 15.82 18.61 1.89
CA GLY A 110 15.40 19.74 1.07
C GLY A 110 16.23 20.97 1.30
#